data_f0e1dd918fd0a30a9529a21dc73711d3
#
_entry.id   f0e1dd918fd0a30a9529a21dc73711d3
#
_cell.length_a   1.000
_cell.length_b   1.000
_cell.length_c   1.000
_cell.angle_alpha   90.00
_cell.angle_beta   90.00
_cell.angle_gamma   90.00
#
_symmetry.space_group_name_H-M   'P 1'
#
loop_
_entity.id
_entity.type
_entity.pdbx_description
1 polymer ?
#
loop_
_entity_poly.entity_id
_entity_poly.type
_entity_poly.pdbx_seq_one_letter_code
_entity_poly.pdbx_strand_id
1 'polypeptide(L)'
;LVLNVLIVCHRGSVGGNYELHLTMNSDKEQEIQVYYSAAGELSEKSSQVKTYDQVGESQELIFSVPFQFNMVRLDLGTQPGTFTIENVYLGCKDTKTEIPEMTNPKLIEGQQLESLEANDGTLKIWTNGTDPYVWLHLDKEELYPVLEKDYTQKLWIKNILMLLLIDGGAVVAFVFRKKVLTLPIELLQNRKLIMNLAKNDFKTKYAGSYLGIVWAFVQPIVTILVYWFVFSVGLKAGNVSDYPFVLYLVSGIVPWFFFQDALNGGTNALMEYNYLVKKVVFKISVLPIVKMISALFVHAFFVVFSLVLCSLYGYTPSLATLQIFYYSLCTFMFTLGLVYATSAIVVFFRDLTQIISIFLQVGIWLTPIMWDVNMLANYPWLIKLFKLNPMYYIVTGYRDSMLGHVWFWNHWGWTVYFWIVTVVLFALGSWIFKRLKPHFADVL
;
A
#
# COMPACT_ATOMS: atom_id res chain seq x y z
N LEU A 1 19.32 17.37 -5.79
CA LEU A 1 20.65 17.10 -5.19
C LEU A 1 20.52 16.40 -3.84
N VAL A 2 19.79 16.95 -2.84
CA VAL A 2 19.63 16.34 -1.51
C VAL A 2 18.96 14.95 -1.61
N LEU A 3 17.92 14.82 -2.43
CA LEU A 3 17.23 13.56 -2.66
C LEU A 3 18.14 12.51 -3.31
N ASN A 4 18.97 12.93 -4.27
CA ASN A 4 19.91 12.04 -4.95
C ASN A 4 20.99 11.54 -3.97
N VAL A 5 21.47 12.41 -3.09
CA VAL A 5 22.42 12.01 -2.03
C VAL A 5 21.77 11.01 -1.07
N LEU A 6 20.51 11.23 -0.67
CA LEU A 6 19.78 10.31 0.22
C LEU A 6 19.58 8.94 -0.43
N ILE A 7 19.29 8.87 -1.74
CA ILE A 7 19.13 7.63 -2.48
C ILE A 7 20.45 6.87 -2.59
N VAL A 8 21.54 7.58 -2.92
CA VAL A 8 22.88 6.95 -3.02
C VAL A 8 23.41 6.50 -1.65
N CYS A 9 23.12 7.26 -0.60
CA CYS A 9 23.52 6.93 0.76
C CYS A 9 22.62 5.87 1.41
N HIS A 10 21.47 5.54 0.81
CA HIS A 10 20.60 4.48 1.30
C HIS A 10 21.23 3.09 1.00
N ARG A 11 22.15 2.71 1.85
CA ARG A 11 22.64 1.32 1.94
C ARG A 11 21.56 0.54 2.69
N GLY A 12 20.68 -0.13 1.95
CA GLY A 12 19.78 -1.09 2.56
C GLY A 12 20.60 -2.16 3.25
N SER A 13 20.54 -2.24 4.58
CA SER A 13 21.06 -3.39 5.28
C SER A 13 20.12 -4.58 5.00
N VAL A 14 20.71 -5.73 4.71
CA VAL A 14 20.04 -7.04 4.80
C VAL A 14 19.86 -7.29 6.29
N GLY A 15 19.05 -6.49 6.96
CA GLY A 15 18.90 -6.55 8.41
C GLY A 15 17.55 -7.13 8.78
N GLY A 16 17.56 -8.27 9.45
CA GLY A 16 16.58 -8.62 10.43
C GLY A 16 15.46 -9.56 10.04
N ASN A 17 15.06 -9.72 8.79
CA ASN A 17 14.01 -10.67 8.42
C ASN A 17 14.46 -11.50 7.21
N TYR A 18 14.80 -12.74 7.48
CA TYR A 18 15.09 -13.76 6.48
C TYR A 18 13.87 -14.67 6.34
N GLU A 19 13.73 -15.32 5.20
CA GLU A 19 12.68 -16.27 4.91
C GLU A 19 13.30 -17.58 4.45
N LEU A 20 12.98 -18.66 5.15
CA LEU A 20 13.33 -20.02 4.71
C LEU A 20 12.15 -20.53 3.87
N HIS A 21 12.37 -20.73 2.60
CA HIS A 21 11.42 -21.30 1.66
C HIS A 21 11.71 -22.77 1.48
N LEU A 22 10.76 -23.62 1.83
CA LEU A 22 10.83 -25.06 1.73
C LEU A 22 9.75 -25.55 0.76
N THR A 23 10.14 -26.06 -0.40
CA THR A 23 9.23 -26.73 -1.32
C THR A 23 9.30 -28.24 -1.07
N MET A 24 8.19 -28.81 -0.64
CA MET A 24 8.14 -30.21 -0.27
C MET A 24 6.83 -30.88 -0.71
N ASN A 25 6.89 -32.21 -0.80
CA ASN A 25 5.75 -33.09 -1.02
C ASN A 25 5.70 -34.15 0.08
N SER A 26 4.52 -34.50 0.56
CA SER A 26 4.31 -35.58 1.54
C SER A 26 3.11 -36.43 1.16
N ASP A 27 3.16 -37.69 1.56
CA ASP A 27 2.06 -38.65 1.37
C ASP A 27 0.90 -38.47 2.38
N LYS A 28 1.08 -37.55 3.36
CA LYS A 28 0.08 -37.26 4.39
C LYS A 28 0.05 -35.77 4.73
N GLU A 29 -1.10 -35.32 5.22
CA GLU A 29 -1.22 -34.03 5.89
C GLU A 29 -0.42 -34.05 7.21
N GLN A 30 0.48 -33.06 7.40
CA GLN A 30 1.39 -32.99 8.54
C GLN A 30 1.62 -31.55 8.97
N GLU A 31 1.88 -31.35 10.25
CA GLU A 31 2.43 -30.09 10.76
C GLU A 31 3.96 -30.13 10.68
N ILE A 32 4.52 -29.23 9.90
CA ILE A 32 5.97 -29.09 9.73
C ILE A 32 6.45 -27.96 10.63
N GLN A 33 7.36 -28.28 11.56
CA GLN A 33 7.94 -27.30 12.47
C GLN A 33 9.40 -27.07 12.14
N VAL A 34 9.78 -25.79 12.05
CA VAL A 34 11.18 -25.39 11.81
C VAL A 34 11.69 -24.65 13.02
N TYR A 35 12.72 -25.19 13.66
CA TYR A 35 13.52 -24.52 14.67
C TYR A 35 14.76 -23.92 14.03
N TYR A 36 15.15 -22.74 14.45
CA TYR A 36 16.32 -22.03 13.92
C TYR A 36 17.16 -21.43 15.05
N SER A 37 18.48 -21.50 14.90
CA SER A 37 19.43 -20.99 15.90
C SER A 37 20.65 -20.33 15.26
N ALA A 38 21.17 -19.30 15.94
CA ALA A 38 22.43 -18.63 15.60
C ALA A 38 23.62 -19.16 16.42
N ALA A 39 23.36 -19.83 17.58
CA ALA A 39 24.34 -20.22 18.56
C ALA A 39 24.29 -21.72 18.97
N GLY A 40 23.41 -22.51 18.33
CA GLY A 40 23.28 -23.94 18.59
C GLY A 40 22.21 -24.32 19.63
N GLU A 41 21.68 -23.37 20.39
CA GLU A 41 20.60 -23.66 21.34
C GLU A 41 19.24 -23.47 20.62
N LEU A 42 18.38 -24.50 20.72
CA LEU A 42 17.01 -24.43 20.20
C LEU A 42 16.03 -24.15 21.33
N SER A 43 14.98 -23.39 21.01
CA SER A 43 13.89 -23.12 21.94
C SER A 43 12.56 -23.02 21.16
N GLU A 44 11.46 -23.30 21.81
CA GLU A 44 10.10 -23.11 21.27
C GLU A 44 9.85 -21.66 20.76
N LYS A 45 10.52 -20.68 21.39
CA LYS A 45 10.44 -19.26 20.96
C LYS A 45 11.14 -18.99 19.62
N SER A 46 12.03 -19.89 19.20
CA SER A 46 12.78 -19.82 17.95
C SER A 46 12.31 -20.93 17.00
N SER A 47 11.00 -21.12 16.93
CA SER A 47 10.39 -22.08 16.01
C SER A 47 9.13 -21.50 15.35
N GLN A 48 8.76 -22.10 14.22
CA GLN A 48 7.51 -21.83 13.53
C GLN A 48 6.92 -23.13 12.99
N VAL A 49 5.59 -23.25 13.07
CA VAL A 49 4.82 -24.39 12.57
C VAL A 49 4.04 -23.94 11.32
N LYS A 50 4.04 -24.80 10.29
CA LYS A 50 3.23 -24.66 9.10
C LYS A 50 2.57 -26.01 8.79
N THR A 51 1.34 -25.96 8.34
CA THR A 51 0.61 -27.16 7.93
C THR A 51 0.87 -27.43 6.45
N TYR A 52 1.29 -28.65 6.15
CA TYR A 52 1.28 -29.19 4.81
C TYR A 52 -0.07 -29.90 4.60
N ASP A 53 -0.91 -29.38 3.69
CA ASP A 53 -2.28 -29.82 3.44
C ASP A 53 -2.55 -30.29 2.00
N GLN A 54 -1.59 -30.17 1.09
CA GLN A 54 -1.70 -30.56 -0.32
C GLN A 54 -1.12 -31.97 -0.56
N VAL A 55 -1.72 -32.97 0.06
CA VAL A 55 -1.24 -34.36 0.04
C VAL A 55 -0.94 -34.84 -1.38
N GLY A 56 0.32 -35.24 -1.62
CA GLY A 56 0.80 -35.74 -2.91
C GLY A 56 1.15 -34.67 -3.93
N GLU A 57 1.01 -33.36 -3.60
CA GLU A 57 1.40 -32.26 -4.46
C GLU A 57 2.51 -31.43 -3.81
N SER A 58 3.33 -30.75 -4.63
CA SER A 58 4.41 -29.90 -4.12
C SER A 58 3.84 -28.61 -3.54
N GLN A 59 4.13 -28.35 -2.26
CA GLN A 59 3.72 -27.14 -1.54
C GLN A 59 4.93 -26.35 -1.06
N GLU A 60 4.93 -25.02 -1.27
CA GLU A 60 5.96 -24.11 -0.73
C GLU A 60 5.54 -23.63 0.65
N LEU A 61 6.33 -23.96 1.68
CA LEU A 61 6.19 -23.50 3.06
C LEU A 61 7.23 -22.41 3.32
N ILE A 62 6.79 -21.26 3.84
CA ILE A 62 7.66 -20.09 4.08
C ILE A 62 7.74 -19.82 5.57
N PHE A 63 8.93 -19.85 6.13
CA PHE A 63 9.20 -19.60 7.55
C PHE A 63 10.00 -18.31 7.71
N SER A 64 9.49 -17.35 8.49
CA SER A 64 10.15 -16.06 8.71
C SER A 64 11.13 -16.15 9.87
N VAL A 65 12.39 -15.82 9.64
CA VAL A 65 13.45 -15.88 10.66
C VAL A 65 13.99 -14.47 10.92
N PRO A 66 13.91 -13.96 12.15
CA PRO A 66 14.22 -12.56 12.47
C PRO A 66 15.71 -12.23 12.54
N PHE A 67 16.61 -13.21 12.38
CA PHE A 67 18.08 -13.04 12.46
C PHE A 67 18.82 -14.03 11.58
N GLN A 68 20.12 -13.82 11.37
CA GLN A 68 20.99 -14.78 10.68
C GLN A 68 21.18 -16.05 11.52
N PHE A 69 20.86 -17.20 10.94
CA PHE A 69 20.94 -18.50 11.58
C PHE A 69 21.96 -19.40 10.86
N ASN A 70 22.50 -20.38 11.55
CA ASN A 70 23.44 -21.37 11.00
C ASN A 70 22.98 -22.82 11.24
N MET A 71 21.95 -23.00 12.04
CA MET A 71 21.38 -24.30 12.33
C MET A 71 19.87 -24.26 12.15
N VAL A 72 19.38 -25.27 11.46
CA VAL A 72 17.94 -25.51 11.27
C VAL A 72 17.65 -26.93 11.66
N ARG A 73 16.64 -27.14 12.49
CA ARG A 73 16.01 -28.43 12.71
C ARG A 73 14.63 -28.40 12.08
N LEU A 74 14.38 -29.32 11.19
CA LEU A 74 13.10 -29.52 10.51
C LEU A 74 12.42 -30.74 11.10
N ASP A 75 11.33 -30.55 11.83
CA ASP A 75 10.50 -31.60 12.38
C ASP A 75 9.41 -31.95 11.36
N LEU A 76 9.36 -33.23 10.98
CA LEU A 76 8.56 -33.74 9.86
C LEU A 76 7.19 -34.30 10.29
N GLY A 77 6.62 -33.71 11.34
CA GLY A 77 5.30 -34.08 11.85
C GLY A 77 5.34 -35.23 12.87
N THR A 78 4.16 -35.77 13.20
CA THR A 78 3.97 -36.76 14.27
C THR A 78 3.61 -38.17 13.79
N GLN A 79 3.57 -38.38 12.48
CA GLN A 79 3.21 -39.69 11.88
C GLN A 79 4.30 -40.13 10.91
N PRO A 80 4.62 -41.43 10.88
CA PRO A 80 5.50 -41.98 9.85
C PRO A 80 4.97 -41.70 8.45
N GLY A 81 5.85 -41.28 7.54
CA GLY A 81 5.46 -40.94 6.17
C GLY A 81 6.67 -40.79 5.25
N THR A 82 6.38 -40.46 3.99
CA THR A 82 7.39 -40.20 2.98
C THR A 82 7.38 -38.70 2.66
N PHE A 83 8.53 -38.06 2.77
CA PHE A 83 8.71 -36.64 2.48
C PHE A 83 9.70 -36.50 1.32
N THR A 84 9.36 -35.68 0.36
CA THR A 84 10.25 -35.29 -0.74
C THR A 84 10.48 -33.79 -0.66
N ILE A 85 11.71 -33.38 -0.34
CA ILE A 85 12.13 -31.98 -0.35
C ILE A 85 12.72 -31.69 -1.72
N GLU A 86 12.11 -30.77 -2.46
CA GLU A 86 12.48 -30.45 -3.83
C GLU A 86 13.45 -29.27 -3.90
N ASN A 87 13.13 -28.19 -3.21
CA ASN A 87 13.97 -26.99 -3.19
C ASN A 87 13.93 -26.31 -1.83
N VAL A 88 15.09 -25.79 -1.43
CA VAL A 88 15.23 -24.99 -0.22
C VAL A 88 15.98 -23.70 -0.54
N TYR A 89 15.34 -22.57 -0.28
CA TYR A 89 15.92 -21.26 -0.51
C TYR A 89 15.96 -20.44 0.77
N LEU A 90 17.05 -19.72 0.96
CA LEU A 90 17.10 -18.61 1.90
C LEU A 90 16.72 -17.33 1.17
N GLY A 91 15.65 -16.69 1.61
CA GLY A 91 15.15 -15.43 1.08
C GLY A 91 15.48 -14.25 1.98
N CYS A 92 15.63 -13.09 1.39
CA CYS A 92 15.57 -11.81 2.09
C CYS A 92 14.97 -10.77 1.15
N LYS A 93 13.80 -10.26 1.48
CA LYS A 93 13.04 -9.32 0.64
C LYS A 93 12.80 -9.90 -0.78
N ASP A 94 13.40 -9.30 -1.82
CA ASP A 94 13.21 -9.71 -3.22
C ASP A 94 14.33 -10.64 -3.74
N THR A 95 15.19 -11.15 -2.87
CA THR A 95 16.31 -12.05 -3.23
C THR A 95 16.14 -13.41 -2.59
N LYS A 96 16.45 -14.47 -3.36
CA LYS A 96 16.47 -15.86 -2.89
C LYS A 96 17.78 -16.50 -3.32
N THR A 97 18.40 -17.25 -2.41
CA THR A 97 19.61 -18.06 -2.67
C THR A 97 19.30 -19.50 -2.30
N GLU A 98 19.61 -20.42 -3.19
CA GLU A 98 19.43 -21.85 -2.94
C GLU A 98 20.39 -22.33 -1.85
N ILE A 99 19.92 -23.27 -1.03
CA ILE A 99 20.69 -23.92 0.02
C ILE A 99 21.00 -25.35 -0.45
N PRO A 100 22.13 -25.57 -1.15
CA PRO A 100 22.44 -26.88 -1.72
C PRO A 100 22.72 -27.96 -0.68
N GLU A 101 23.14 -27.58 0.53
CA GLU A 101 23.40 -28.50 1.63
C GLU A 101 22.13 -29.26 2.05
N MET A 102 20.95 -28.65 1.87
CA MET A 102 19.67 -29.24 2.24
C MET A 102 19.25 -30.42 1.36
N THR A 103 19.90 -30.61 0.23
CA THR A 103 19.64 -31.73 -0.68
C THR A 103 20.82 -32.75 -0.68
N ASN A 104 21.84 -32.53 0.16
CA ASN A 104 22.98 -33.43 0.27
C ASN A 104 22.85 -34.36 1.48
N PRO A 105 22.57 -35.68 1.30
CA PRO A 105 22.32 -36.58 2.41
C PRO A 105 23.51 -36.78 3.36
N LYS A 106 24.72 -36.42 2.92
CA LYS A 106 25.93 -36.53 3.77
C LYS A 106 26.06 -35.44 4.83
N LEU A 107 25.31 -34.35 4.63
CA LEU A 107 25.33 -33.17 5.53
C LEU A 107 24.12 -33.13 6.43
N ILE A 108 23.21 -34.11 6.31
CA ILE A 108 21.96 -34.17 7.05
C ILE A 108 22.07 -35.24 8.14
N GLU A 109 21.93 -34.80 9.38
CA GLU A 109 21.78 -35.65 10.54
C GLU A 109 20.31 -35.68 10.96
N GLY A 110 19.78 -36.81 11.41
CA GLY A 110 18.40 -36.89 11.83
C GLY A 110 18.12 -38.03 12.79
N GLN A 111 16.93 -38.01 13.35
CA GLN A 111 16.43 -39.06 14.25
C GLN A 111 15.09 -39.60 13.73
N GLN A 112 14.85 -40.89 13.98
CA GLN A 112 13.65 -41.62 13.53
C GLN A 112 13.48 -41.60 12.00
N LEU A 113 14.58 -41.68 11.26
CA LEU A 113 14.63 -41.82 9.83
C LEU A 113 14.86 -43.28 9.47
N GLU A 114 14.06 -43.84 8.57
CA GLU A 114 14.23 -45.19 8.04
C GLU A 114 15.27 -45.23 6.93
N SER A 115 15.16 -44.29 5.98
CA SER A 115 16.13 -44.10 4.92
C SER A 115 16.12 -42.65 4.40
N LEU A 116 17.21 -42.27 3.74
CA LEU A 116 17.42 -40.96 3.19
C LEU A 116 18.13 -41.12 1.84
N GLU A 117 17.51 -40.65 0.76
CA GLU A 117 18.04 -40.72 -0.60
C GLU A 117 18.01 -39.35 -1.27
N ALA A 118 19.11 -38.98 -1.94
CA ALA A 118 19.15 -37.80 -2.78
C ALA A 118 19.30 -38.21 -4.24
N ASN A 119 18.39 -37.69 -5.07
CA ASN A 119 18.38 -37.90 -6.53
C ASN A 119 18.06 -36.57 -7.21
N ASP A 120 18.90 -36.15 -8.17
CA ASP A 120 18.68 -34.94 -9.02
C ASP A 120 18.25 -33.67 -8.26
N GLY A 121 18.92 -33.40 -7.13
CA GLY A 121 18.60 -32.19 -6.32
C GLY A 121 17.36 -32.30 -5.45
N THR A 122 16.71 -33.46 -5.41
CA THR A 122 15.60 -33.75 -4.50
C THR A 122 16.08 -34.68 -3.37
N LEU A 123 15.58 -34.46 -2.16
CA LEU A 123 15.86 -35.27 -1.00
C LEU A 123 14.59 -36.01 -0.58
N LYS A 124 14.63 -37.36 -0.65
CA LYS A 124 13.55 -38.21 -0.16
C LYS A 124 13.90 -38.76 1.22
N ILE A 125 12.96 -38.63 2.15
CA ILE A 125 13.10 -39.00 3.55
C ILE A 125 11.93 -39.95 3.88
N TRP A 126 12.25 -41.15 4.39
CA TRP A 126 11.28 -42.06 4.98
C TRP A 126 11.41 -42.04 6.48
N THR A 127 10.30 -41.84 7.17
CA THR A 127 10.29 -41.74 8.64
C THR A 127 9.57 -42.93 9.25
N ASN A 128 10.05 -43.41 10.41
CA ASN A 128 9.49 -44.59 11.08
C ASN A 128 9.02 -44.31 12.51
N GLY A 129 9.02 -43.06 12.96
CA GLY A 129 8.69 -42.67 14.32
C GLY A 129 7.58 -41.63 14.43
N THR A 130 7.35 -41.17 15.65
CA THR A 130 6.33 -40.15 15.99
C THR A 130 6.95 -38.75 16.21
N ASP A 131 8.28 -38.62 16.16
CA ASP A 131 9.01 -37.35 16.29
C ASP A 131 10.23 -37.35 15.37
N PRO A 132 10.03 -37.53 14.04
CA PRO A 132 11.11 -37.52 13.07
C PRO A 132 11.59 -36.10 12.80
N TYR A 133 12.91 -35.90 12.83
CA TYR A 133 13.50 -34.61 12.50
C TYR A 133 14.81 -34.76 11.74
N VAL A 134 15.17 -33.71 11.02
CA VAL A 134 16.44 -33.55 10.33
C VAL A 134 17.13 -32.27 10.75
N TRP A 135 18.45 -32.36 10.93
CA TRP A 135 19.31 -31.21 11.24
C TRP A 135 20.09 -30.78 10.02
N LEU A 136 20.25 -29.47 9.90
CA LEU A 136 21.04 -28.83 8.87
C LEU A 136 21.95 -27.78 9.47
N HIS A 137 23.22 -27.88 9.10
CA HIS A 137 24.23 -26.88 9.41
C HIS A 137 24.46 -26.04 8.14
N LEU A 138 24.22 -24.73 8.24
CA LEU A 138 24.40 -23.79 7.12
C LEU A 138 25.74 -23.08 7.26
N ASP A 139 26.49 -23.00 6.17
CA ASP A 139 27.69 -22.18 6.12
C ASP A 139 27.33 -20.71 5.98
N LYS A 140 27.41 -19.98 7.11
CA LYS A 140 27.12 -18.54 7.14
C LYS A 140 28.05 -17.73 6.25
N GLU A 141 29.33 -18.13 6.17
CA GLU A 141 30.35 -17.38 5.47
C GLU A 141 30.18 -17.49 3.96
N GLU A 142 29.57 -18.56 3.49
CA GLU A 142 29.28 -18.77 2.07
C GLU A 142 27.91 -18.21 1.69
N LEU A 143 26.85 -18.51 2.44
CA LEU A 143 25.46 -18.27 2.06
C LEU A 143 25.04 -16.79 2.16
N TYR A 144 25.33 -16.15 3.31
CA TYR A 144 24.88 -14.77 3.54
C TYR A 144 25.60 -13.72 2.69
N PRO A 145 26.90 -13.79 2.38
CA PRO A 145 27.55 -12.87 1.46
C PRO A 145 26.99 -12.92 0.04
N VAL A 146 26.59 -14.11 -0.45
CA VAL A 146 25.96 -14.26 -1.76
C VAL A 146 24.61 -13.56 -1.77
N LEU A 147 23.78 -13.81 -0.75
CA LEU A 147 22.49 -13.17 -0.59
C LEU A 147 22.61 -11.63 -0.48
N GLU A 148 23.59 -11.14 0.29
CA GLU A 148 23.86 -9.71 0.45
C GLU A 148 24.33 -9.06 -0.85
N LYS A 149 25.18 -9.74 -1.61
CA LYS A 149 25.67 -9.26 -2.91
C LYS A 149 24.52 -9.11 -3.90
N ASP A 150 23.67 -10.11 -4.03
CA ASP A 150 22.51 -10.08 -4.92
C ASP A 150 21.53 -8.99 -4.52
N TYR A 151 21.25 -8.84 -3.23
CA TYR A 151 20.41 -7.78 -2.71
C TYR A 151 20.97 -6.39 -3.01
N THR A 152 22.26 -6.17 -2.75
CA THR A 152 22.91 -4.88 -3.02
C THR A 152 22.94 -4.57 -4.50
N GLN A 153 23.14 -5.54 -5.38
CA GLN A 153 23.10 -5.35 -6.84
C GLN A 153 21.70 -4.96 -7.32
N LYS A 154 20.66 -5.65 -6.87
CA LYS A 154 19.25 -5.29 -7.18
C LYS A 154 18.89 -3.91 -6.63
N LEU A 155 19.34 -3.58 -5.42
CA LEU A 155 19.14 -2.26 -4.83
C LEU A 155 19.83 -1.16 -5.65
N TRP A 156 21.03 -1.39 -6.14
CA TRP A 156 21.76 -0.46 -7.00
C TRP A 156 21.02 -0.17 -8.31
N ILE A 157 20.53 -1.19 -8.99
CA ILE A 157 19.73 -1.05 -10.22
C ILE A 157 18.46 -0.24 -9.94
N LYS A 158 17.76 -0.56 -8.86
CA LYS A 158 16.56 0.16 -8.43
C LYS A 158 16.86 1.64 -8.10
N ASN A 159 17.97 1.91 -7.41
CA ASN A 159 18.40 3.27 -7.07
C ASN A 159 18.77 4.09 -8.33
N ILE A 160 19.47 3.49 -9.30
CA ILE A 160 19.80 4.15 -10.59
C ILE A 160 18.52 4.49 -11.37
N LEU A 161 17.59 3.55 -11.50
CA LEU A 161 16.31 3.81 -12.17
C LEU A 161 15.54 4.93 -11.48
N MET A 162 15.54 4.96 -10.15
CA MET A 162 14.89 6.00 -9.36
C MET A 162 15.55 7.36 -9.55
N LEU A 163 16.89 7.43 -9.60
CA LEU A 163 17.64 8.64 -9.90
C LEU A 163 17.29 9.18 -11.29
N LEU A 164 17.28 8.33 -12.31
CA LEU A 164 16.91 8.70 -13.67
C LEU A 164 15.48 9.26 -13.75
N LEU A 165 14.54 8.67 -13.04
CA LEU A 165 13.14 9.13 -12.97
C LEU A 165 13.03 10.50 -12.26
N ILE A 166 13.74 10.68 -11.14
CA ILE A 166 13.73 11.92 -10.39
C ILE A 166 14.39 13.05 -11.19
N ASP A 167 15.56 12.80 -11.77
CA ASP A 167 16.28 13.79 -12.55
C ASP A 167 15.56 14.11 -13.86
N GLY A 168 15.01 13.10 -14.54
CA GLY A 168 14.12 13.29 -15.69
C GLY A 168 12.89 14.13 -15.34
N GLY A 169 12.24 13.83 -14.23
CA GLY A 169 11.11 14.62 -13.69
C GLY A 169 11.52 16.05 -13.33
N ALA A 170 12.70 16.24 -12.72
CA ALA A 170 13.24 17.56 -12.39
C ALA A 170 13.56 18.39 -13.65
N VAL A 171 14.13 17.77 -14.69
CA VAL A 171 14.39 18.43 -15.98
C VAL A 171 13.07 18.85 -16.63
N VAL A 172 12.07 17.98 -16.68
CA VAL A 172 10.73 18.33 -17.20
C VAL A 172 10.11 19.46 -16.38
N ALA A 173 10.15 19.39 -15.06
CA ALA A 173 9.65 20.44 -14.18
C ALA A 173 10.40 21.77 -14.39
N PHE A 174 11.71 21.74 -14.61
CA PHE A 174 12.53 22.91 -14.88
C PHE A 174 12.24 23.54 -16.25
N VAL A 175 12.13 22.74 -17.30
CA VAL A 175 11.78 23.21 -18.66
C VAL A 175 10.40 23.83 -18.67
N PHE A 176 9.43 23.22 -18.00
CA PHE A 176 8.05 23.69 -17.94
C PHE A 176 7.77 24.61 -16.75
N ARG A 177 8.77 24.97 -15.93
CA ARG A 177 8.61 25.73 -14.67
C ARG A 177 7.73 26.98 -14.78
N LYS A 178 7.91 27.78 -15.84
CA LYS A 178 7.08 28.99 -16.06
C LYS A 178 5.61 28.63 -16.30
N LYS A 179 5.30 27.48 -16.94
CA LYS A 179 3.94 27.04 -17.22
C LYS A 179 3.31 26.31 -16.04
N VAL A 180 4.08 25.53 -15.28
CA VAL A 180 3.61 24.73 -14.14
C VAL A 180 3.44 25.60 -12.88
N LEU A 181 4.37 26.52 -12.62
CA LEU A 181 4.35 27.37 -11.41
C LEU A 181 3.32 28.50 -11.45
N THR A 182 2.77 28.86 -12.61
CA THR A 182 1.76 29.93 -12.69
C THR A 182 0.52 29.63 -11.85
N LEU A 183 0.01 28.39 -11.88
CA LEU A 183 -1.17 28.00 -11.10
C LEU A 183 -0.91 28.05 -9.58
N PRO A 184 0.12 27.40 -9.01
CA PRO A 184 0.44 27.51 -7.60
C PRO A 184 0.63 28.96 -7.13
N ILE A 185 1.29 29.80 -7.93
CA ILE A 185 1.50 31.21 -7.59
C ILE A 185 0.16 31.96 -7.57
N GLU A 186 -0.70 31.79 -8.58
CA GLU A 186 -2.04 32.37 -8.60
C GLU A 186 -2.87 31.96 -7.38
N LEU A 187 -2.76 30.72 -6.94
CA LEU A 187 -3.49 30.18 -5.79
C LEU A 187 -3.00 30.84 -4.48
N LEU A 188 -1.70 30.93 -4.29
CA LEU A 188 -1.11 31.58 -3.12
C LEU A 188 -1.48 33.07 -3.03
N GLN A 189 -1.49 33.76 -4.17
CA GLN A 189 -1.90 35.16 -4.24
C GLN A 189 -3.37 35.36 -3.88
N ASN A 190 -4.25 34.42 -4.23
CA ASN A 190 -5.69 34.51 -4.00
C ASN A 190 -6.18 33.74 -2.76
N ARG A 191 -5.29 33.33 -1.87
CA ARG A 191 -5.59 32.46 -0.69
C ARG A 191 -6.77 32.97 0.17
N LYS A 192 -6.88 34.29 0.40
CA LYS A 192 -8.00 34.87 1.16
C LYS A 192 -9.33 34.73 0.43
N LEU A 193 -9.35 34.99 -0.87
CA LEU A 193 -10.54 34.82 -1.72
C LEU A 193 -10.97 33.34 -1.74
N ILE A 194 -10.01 32.43 -1.96
CA ILE A 194 -10.28 30.97 -1.98
C ILE A 194 -10.88 30.51 -0.66
N MET A 195 -10.31 30.91 0.47
CA MET A 195 -10.81 30.52 1.79
C MET A 195 -12.22 31.05 2.07
N ASN A 196 -12.51 32.30 1.70
CA ASN A 196 -13.81 32.90 1.87
C ASN A 196 -14.88 32.22 1.00
N LEU A 197 -14.53 31.93 -0.27
CA LEU A 197 -15.41 31.19 -1.18
C LEU A 197 -15.65 29.77 -0.71
N ALA A 198 -14.59 29.07 -0.22
CA ALA A 198 -14.72 27.69 0.28
C ALA A 198 -15.59 27.61 1.54
N LYS A 199 -15.45 28.56 2.47
CA LYS A 199 -16.35 28.65 3.64
C LYS A 199 -17.79 28.90 3.24
N ASN A 200 -18.02 29.78 2.27
CA ASN A 200 -19.35 30.05 1.74
C ASN A 200 -19.94 28.82 1.01
N ASP A 201 -19.13 28.17 0.15
CA ASP A 201 -19.50 26.94 -0.55
C ASP A 201 -19.92 25.85 0.42
N PHE A 202 -19.13 25.61 1.47
CA PHE A 202 -19.46 24.64 2.51
C PHE A 202 -20.79 24.94 3.22
N LYS A 203 -21.07 26.21 3.52
CA LYS A 203 -22.35 26.61 4.14
C LYS A 203 -23.52 26.43 3.19
N THR A 204 -23.35 26.83 1.92
CA THR A 204 -24.43 26.82 0.92
C THR A 204 -24.74 25.43 0.42
N LYS A 205 -23.75 24.51 0.40
CA LYS A 205 -23.94 23.09 0.00
C LYS A 205 -25.07 22.40 0.79
N TYR A 206 -25.26 22.80 2.05
CA TYR A 206 -26.27 22.22 2.94
C TYR A 206 -27.38 23.22 3.32
N ALA A 207 -27.37 24.42 2.73
CA ALA A 207 -28.40 25.43 2.97
C ALA A 207 -29.76 24.97 2.43
N GLY A 208 -30.80 25.26 3.21
CA GLY A 208 -32.20 24.91 2.81
C GLY A 208 -32.66 23.54 3.32
N SER A 209 -31.79 22.71 3.90
CA SER A 209 -32.21 21.48 4.58
C SER A 209 -32.43 21.69 6.08
N TYR A 210 -33.34 20.91 6.70
CA TYR A 210 -33.69 21.02 8.12
C TYR A 210 -32.49 20.79 9.04
N LEU A 211 -31.65 19.79 8.73
CA LEU A 211 -30.44 19.46 9.50
C LEU A 211 -29.22 20.27 9.06
N GLY A 212 -29.30 21.03 7.96
CA GLY A 212 -28.22 21.88 7.49
C GLY A 212 -26.88 21.13 7.34
N ILE A 213 -25.82 21.69 7.89
CA ILE A 213 -24.45 21.16 7.82
C ILE A 213 -24.30 19.76 8.46
N VAL A 214 -25.20 19.33 9.33
CA VAL A 214 -25.15 18.02 9.99
C VAL A 214 -25.15 16.88 8.96
N TRP A 215 -25.83 17.07 7.81
CA TRP A 215 -25.83 16.09 6.72
C TRP A 215 -24.44 15.79 6.16
N ALA A 216 -23.50 16.73 6.25
CA ALA A 216 -22.11 16.49 5.84
C ALA A 216 -21.46 15.33 6.59
N PHE A 217 -21.92 15.06 7.80
CA PHE A 217 -21.36 14.07 8.72
C PHE A 217 -22.22 12.81 8.81
N VAL A 218 -23.54 12.98 8.79
CA VAL A 218 -24.49 11.86 8.94
C VAL A 218 -24.32 10.85 7.81
N GLN A 219 -24.27 11.30 6.55
CA GLN A 219 -24.19 10.40 5.40
C GLN A 219 -22.93 9.49 5.41
N PRO A 220 -21.70 10.00 5.62
CA PRO A 220 -20.53 9.14 5.75
C PRO A 220 -20.57 8.22 6.98
N ILE A 221 -21.09 8.69 8.12
CA ILE A 221 -21.21 7.87 9.35
C ILE A 221 -22.15 6.69 9.09
N VAL A 222 -23.32 6.95 8.48
CA VAL A 222 -24.26 5.87 8.10
C VAL A 222 -23.59 4.86 7.16
N THR A 223 -22.81 5.33 6.18
CA THR A 223 -22.08 4.45 5.27
C THR A 223 -21.07 3.57 6.01
N ILE A 224 -20.31 4.14 6.94
CA ILE A 224 -19.36 3.39 7.80
C ILE A 224 -20.12 2.34 8.63
N LEU A 225 -21.24 2.72 9.26
CA LEU A 225 -22.04 1.81 10.07
C LEU A 225 -22.62 0.66 9.25
N VAL A 226 -23.11 0.92 8.03
CA VAL A 226 -23.63 -0.12 7.13
C VAL A 226 -22.51 -1.08 6.73
N TYR A 227 -21.34 -0.59 6.34
CA TYR A 227 -20.22 -1.45 5.98
C TYR A 227 -19.72 -2.25 7.18
N TRP A 228 -19.57 -1.61 8.33
CA TRP A 228 -19.21 -2.31 9.56
C TRP A 228 -20.22 -3.43 9.88
N PHE A 229 -21.54 -3.13 9.83
CA PHE A 229 -22.58 -4.11 10.09
C PHE A 229 -22.53 -5.29 9.12
N VAL A 230 -22.46 -5.01 7.81
CA VAL A 230 -22.44 -6.05 6.78
C VAL A 230 -21.21 -6.95 6.92
N PHE A 231 -20.03 -6.37 7.07
CA PHE A 231 -18.79 -7.16 7.12
C PHE A 231 -18.55 -7.79 8.48
N SER A 232 -18.71 -7.07 9.58
CA SER A 232 -18.42 -7.61 10.92
C SER A 232 -19.54 -8.51 11.43
N VAL A 233 -20.82 -8.13 11.27
CA VAL A 233 -21.95 -8.90 11.80
C VAL A 233 -22.48 -9.89 10.77
N GLY A 234 -22.68 -9.44 9.53
CA GLY A 234 -23.26 -10.25 8.44
C GLY A 234 -22.29 -11.32 7.94
N LEU A 235 -21.11 -10.92 7.49
CA LEU A 235 -20.08 -11.81 6.95
C LEU A 235 -19.15 -12.40 8.02
N LYS A 236 -19.30 -11.96 9.28
CA LYS A 236 -18.45 -12.38 10.41
C LYS A 236 -16.95 -12.20 10.11
N ALA A 237 -16.61 -11.17 9.33
CA ALA A 237 -15.23 -10.80 9.10
C ALA A 237 -14.62 -10.41 10.46
N GLY A 238 -13.68 -11.21 10.92
CA GLY A 238 -12.94 -10.97 12.14
C GLY A 238 -11.92 -9.84 12.00
N ASN A 239 -10.73 -10.06 12.53
CA ASN A 239 -9.62 -9.13 12.31
C ASN A 239 -9.12 -9.22 10.86
N VAL A 240 -8.72 -8.08 10.31
CA VAL A 240 -8.07 -7.97 9.00
C VAL A 240 -6.67 -7.44 9.22
N SER A 241 -5.65 -8.16 8.76
CA SER A 241 -4.23 -7.82 9.01
C SER A 241 -3.97 -7.53 10.51
N ASP A 242 -4.48 -8.39 11.40
CA ASP A 242 -4.37 -8.31 12.86
C ASP A 242 -5.08 -7.13 13.52
N TYR A 243 -5.85 -6.32 12.78
CA TYR A 243 -6.61 -5.19 13.30
C TYR A 243 -8.12 -5.46 13.29
N PRO A 244 -8.88 -4.96 14.28
CA PRO A 244 -10.34 -4.99 14.24
C PRO A 244 -10.87 -4.39 12.93
N PHE A 245 -11.82 -5.09 12.29
CA PHE A 245 -12.32 -4.67 10.97
C PHE A 245 -12.79 -3.21 10.93
N VAL A 246 -13.41 -2.71 11.99
CA VAL A 246 -13.89 -1.32 12.04
C VAL A 246 -12.75 -0.31 11.92
N LEU A 247 -11.59 -0.57 12.53
CA LEU A 247 -10.42 0.31 12.45
C LEU A 247 -9.77 0.23 11.08
N TYR A 248 -9.68 -0.98 10.53
CA TYR A 248 -9.18 -1.22 9.18
C TYR A 248 -10.03 -0.50 8.13
N LEU A 249 -11.35 -0.57 8.29
CA LEU A 249 -12.32 0.12 7.43
C LEU A 249 -12.18 1.65 7.54
N VAL A 250 -12.25 2.20 8.77
CA VAL A 250 -12.31 3.65 8.98
C VAL A 250 -11.02 4.32 8.53
N SER A 251 -9.86 3.75 8.83
CA SER A 251 -8.57 4.29 8.37
C SER A 251 -8.45 4.34 6.84
N GLY A 252 -9.07 3.40 6.13
CA GLY A 252 -9.06 3.37 4.66
C GLY A 252 -10.13 4.22 3.98
N ILE A 253 -11.33 4.31 4.57
CA ILE A 253 -12.47 4.98 3.93
C ILE A 253 -12.43 6.50 4.09
N VAL A 254 -11.79 7.02 5.15
CA VAL A 254 -11.71 8.47 5.41
C VAL A 254 -11.00 9.23 4.28
N PRO A 255 -9.81 8.84 3.80
CA PRO A 255 -9.20 9.49 2.63
C PRO A 255 -10.01 9.28 1.35
N TRP A 256 -10.73 8.17 1.22
CA TRP A 256 -11.60 7.91 0.07
C TRP A 256 -12.79 8.87 0.01
N PHE A 257 -13.46 9.13 1.11
CA PHE A 257 -14.55 10.11 1.17
C PHE A 257 -14.09 11.49 0.73
N PHE A 258 -12.92 11.92 1.19
CA PHE A 258 -12.35 13.19 0.74
C PHE A 258 -12.06 13.18 -0.77
N PHE A 259 -11.43 12.13 -1.28
CA PHE A 259 -11.14 11.96 -2.70
C PHE A 259 -12.43 12.04 -3.53
N GLN A 260 -13.47 11.31 -3.14
CA GLN A 260 -14.73 11.24 -3.83
C GLN A 260 -15.47 12.61 -3.84
N ASP A 261 -15.59 13.27 -2.69
CA ASP A 261 -16.27 14.56 -2.57
C ASP A 261 -15.51 15.66 -3.31
N ALA A 262 -14.18 15.69 -3.15
CA ALA A 262 -13.32 16.67 -3.82
C ALA A 262 -13.29 16.49 -5.35
N LEU A 263 -13.24 15.24 -5.86
CA LEU A 263 -13.24 14.97 -7.29
C LEU A 263 -14.59 15.32 -7.92
N ASN A 264 -15.69 14.88 -7.33
CA ASN A 264 -17.05 15.20 -7.84
C ASN A 264 -17.33 16.69 -7.79
N GLY A 265 -17.13 17.34 -6.64
CA GLY A 265 -17.36 18.77 -6.47
C GLY A 265 -16.43 19.61 -7.34
N GLY A 266 -15.14 19.24 -7.37
CA GLY A 266 -14.14 19.95 -8.19
C GLY A 266 -14.41 19.84 -9.69
N THR A 267 -14.84 18.69 -10.19
CA THR A 267 -15.24 18.49 -11.59
C THR A 267 -16.37 19.42 -11.97
N ASN A 268 -17.41 19.55 -11.15
CA ASN A 268 -18.59 20.37 -11.45
C ASN A 268 -18.42 21.86 -11.11
N ALA A 269 -17.26 22.26 -10.55
CA ALA A 269 -17.03 23.62 -10.04
C ALA A 269 -17.31 24.71 -11.07
N LEU A 270 -16.90 24.56 -12.33
CA LEU A 270 -17.11 25.56 -13.37
C LEU A 270 -18.57 25.66 -13.81
N MET A 271 -19.29 24.56 -13.80
CA MET A 271 -20.72 24.50 -14.13
C MET A 271 -21.56 25.18 -13.04
N GLU A 272 -21.28 24.89 -11.77
CA GLU A 272 -22.00 25.48 -10.63
C GLU A 272 -21.73 26.97 -10.46
N TYR A 273 -20.51 27.42 -10.73
CA TYR A 273 -20.10 28.83 -10.66
C TYR A 273 -20.07 29.53 -12.02
N ASN A 274 -20.91 29.12 -12.99
CA ASN A 274 -20.94 29.66 -14.35
C ASN A 274 -21.06 31.17 -14.39
N TYR A 275 -21.83 31.78 -13.47
CA TYR A 275 -21.98 33.23 -13.34
C TYR A 275 -20.66 33.96 -12.99
N LEU A 276 -19.68 33.29 -12.31
CA LEU A 276 -18.35 33.84 -12.06
C LEU A 276 -17.45 33.66 -13.27
N VAL A 277 -17.60 32.57 -14.02
CA VAL A 277 -16.83 32.28 -15.22
C VAL A 277 -17.06 33.34 -16.30
N LYS A 278 -18.26 33.86 -16.41
CA LYS A 278 -18.63 34.94 -17.36
C LYS A 278 -18.11 36.33 -16.97
N LYS A 279 -17.57 36.49 -15.73
CA LYS A 279 -17.01 37.78 -15.30
C LYS A 279 -15.54 37.91 -15.70
N VAL A 280 -15.22 38.88 -16.55
CA VAL A 280 -13.87 39.10 -17.13
C VAL A 280 -12.75 39.21 -16.08
N VAL A 281 -13.04 39.76 -14.90
CA VAL A 281 -12.04 40.05 -13.85
C VAL A 281 -11.81 38.84 -12.92
N PHE A 282 -12.63 37.78 -13.03
CA PHE A 282 -12.54 36.67 -12.09
C PHE A 282 -11.52 35.60 -12.51
N LYS A 283 -10.70 35.13 -11.57
CA LYS A 283 -9.72 34.06 -11.83
C LYS A 283 -10.38 32.68 -11.78
N ILE A 284 -10.82 32.19 -12.90
CA ILE A 284 -11.57 30.93 -13.07
C ILE A 284 -10.80 29.72 -12.51
N SER A 285 -9.45 29.73 -12.58
CA SER A 285 -8.59 28.66 -12.06
C SER A 285 -8.72 28.39 -10.55
N VAL A 286 -9.32 29.35 -9.82
CA VAL A 286 -9.55 29.22 -8.37
C VAL A 286 -10.75 28.33 -8.02
N LEU A 287 -11.77 28.26 -8.90
CA LEU A 287 -13.05 27.60 -8.61
C LEU A 287 -12.94 26.11 -8.27
N PRO A 288 -12.17 25.27 -9.00
CA PRO A 288 -12.01 23.87 -8.66
C PRO A 288 -11.40 23.67 -7.25
N ILE A 289 -10.45 24.53 -6.86
CA ILE A 289 -9.81 24.45 -5.53
C ILE A 289 -10.76 24.87 -4.41
N VAL A 290 -11.65 25.83 -4.67
CA VAL A 290 -12.67 26.22 -3.69
C VAL A 290 -13.49 25.00 -3.26
N LYS A 291 -13.93 24.14 -4.21
CA LYS A 291 -14.65 22.91 -3.93
C LYS A 291 -13.82 21.90 -3.14
N MET A 292 -12.54 21.75 -3.48
CA MET A 292 -11.64 20.85 -2.77
C MET A 292 -11.40 21.29 -1.32
N ILE A 293 -11.22 22.60 -1.06
CA ILE A 293 -11.07 23.11 0.31
C ILE A 293 -12.37 23.00 1.08
N SER A 294 -13.52 23.16 0.43
CA SER A 294 -14.82 22.90 1.04
C SER A 294 -14.95 21.44 1.52
N ALA A 295 -14.52 20.47 0.69
CA ALA A 295 -14.46 19.06 1.06
C ALA A 295 -13.45 18.77 2.19
N LEU A 296 -12.35 19.53 2.26
CA LEU A 296 -11.33 19.35 3.30
C LEU A 296 -11.85 19.64 4.71
N PHE A 297 -12.88 20.48 4.88
CA PHE A 297 -13.49 20.71 6.20
C PHE A 297 -14.17 19.44 6.74
N VAL A 298 -14.86 18.69 5.88
CA VAL A 298 -15.47 17.40 6.23
C VAL A 298 -14.37 16.37 6.51
N HIS A 299 -13.34 16.34 5.67
CA HIS A 299 -12.20 15.44 5.85
C HIS A 299 -11.51 15.64 7.20
N ALA A 300 -11.24 16.89 7.59
CA ALA A 300 -10.62 17.21 8.88
C ALA A 300 -11.42 16.65 10.07
N PHE A 301 -12.76 16.76 10.01
CA PHE A 301 -13.63 16.15 11.02
C PHE A 301 -13.45 14.62 11.06
N PHE A 302 -13.48 13.93 9.90
CA PHE A 302 -13.36 12.48 9.86
C PHE A 302 -11.96 11.98 10.24
N VAL A 303 -10.90 12.75 10.02
CA VAL A 303 -9.57 12.47 10.57
C VAL A 303 -9.59 12.47 12.09
N VAL A 304 -10.19 13.50 12.71
CA VAL A 304 -10.32 13.55 14.17
C VAL A 304 -11.21 12.41 14.68
N PHE A 305 -12.33 12.15 14.02
CA PHE A 305 -13.23 11.03 14.35
C PHE A 305 -12.50 9.69 14.32
N SER A 306 -11.69 9.41 13.27
CA SER A 306 -10.94 8.16 13.17
C SER A 306 -9.87 8.02 14.25
N LEU A 307 -9.18 9.11 14.61
CA LEU A 307 -8.20 9.12 15.71
C LEU A 307 -8.84 8.83 17.07
N VAL A 308 -9.99 9.44 17.33
CA VAL A 308 -10.76 9.16 18.56
C VAL A 308 -11.20 7.71 18.59
N LEU A 309 -11.72 7.18 17.48
CA LEU A 309 -12.13 5.78 17.39
C LEU A 309 -10.95 4.83 17.61
N CYS A 310 -9.79 5.05 16.98
CA CYS A 310 -8.58 4.25 17.20
C CYS A 310 -8.16 4.28 18.68
N SER A 311 -8.19 5.45 19.32
CA SER A 311 -7.82 5.61 20.73
C SER A 311 -8.77 4.83 21.67
N LEU A 312 -10.07 4.78 21.38
CA LEU A 312 -11.05 4.00 22.14
C LEU A 312 -10.79 2.48 22.06
N TYR A 313 -10.17 2.01 20.98
CA TYR A 313 -9.76 0.61 20.82
C TYR A 313 -8.34 0.32 21.33
N GLY A 314 -7.69 1.29 21.98
CA GLY A 314 -6.35 1.13 22.56
C GLY A 314 -5.19 1.52 21.63
N TYR A 315 -5.47 1.93 20.39
CA TYR A 315 -4.45 2.41 19.44
C TYR A 315 -4.21 3.91 19.65
N THR A 316 -3.33 4.25 20.59
CA THR A 316 -3.05 5.65 20.95
C THR A 316 -2.21 6.35 19.87
N PRO A 317 -2.45 7.64 19.60
CA PRO A 317 -1.64 8.41 18.66
C PRO A 317 -0.16 8.42 19.06
N SER A 318 0.70 8.20 18.08
CA SER A 318 2.16 8.25 18.18
C SER A 318 2.73 9.36 17.30
N LEU A 319 4.06 9.54 17.29
CA LEU A 319 4.69 10.46 16.34
C LEU A 319 4.41 10.06 14.88
N ALA A 320 4.28 8.77 14.59
CA ALA A 320 3.93 8.29 13.25
C ALA A 320 2.52 8.75 12.81
N THR A 321 1.62 9.02 13.75
CA THR A 321 0.27 9.53 13.45
C THR A 321 0.31 10.91 12.76
N LEU A 322 1.36 11.72 12.96
CA LEU A 322 1.52 13.00 12.27
C LEU A 322 1.62 12.84 10.74
N GLN A 323 1.95 11.66 10.24
CA GLN A 323 1.96 11.37 8.79
C GLN A 323 0.58 11.50 8.14
N ILE A 324 -0.51 11.53 8.91
CA ILE A 324 -1.86 11.78 8.38
C ILE A 324 -1.90 13.13 7.63
N PHE A 325 -1.21 14.16 8.12
CA PHE A 325 -1.12 15.44 7.42
C PHE A 325 -0.41 15.29 6.07
N TYR A 326 0.66 14.48 6.02
CA TYR A 326 1.35 14.16 4.78
C TYR A 326 0.44 13.42 3.80
N TYR A 327 -0.25 12.36 4.23
CA TYR A 327 -1.14 11.60 3.36
C TYR A 327 -2.41 12.37 2.97
N SER A 328 -2.92 13.29 3.82
CA SER A 328 -3.97 14.22 3.44
C SER A 328 -3.51 15.18 2.35
N LEU A 329 -2.25 15.68 2.43
CA LEU A 329 -1.64 16.47 1.37
C LEU A 329 -1.47 15.65 0.09
N CYS A 330 -1.04 14.40 0.17
CA CYS A 330 -0.95 13.48 -0.96
C CYS A 330 -2.31 13.35 -1.66
N THR A 331 -3.38 13.08 -0.91
CA THR A 331 -4.74 12.96 -1.44
C THR A 331 -5.18 14.25 -2.11
N PHE A 332 -4.92 15.40 -1.48
CA PHE A 332 -5.25 16.72 -2.03
C PHE A 332 -4.53 16.97 -3.36
N MET A 333 -3.23 16.75 -3.44
CA MET A 333 -2.41 17.00 -4.63
C MET A 333 -2.76 16.06 -5.79
N PHE A 334 -2.99 14.79 -5.50
CA PHE A 334 -3.44 13.80 -6.48
C PHE A 334 -4.80 14.17 -7.07
N THR A 335 -5.77 14.49 -6.20
CA THR A 335 -7.12 14.89 -6.61
C THR A 335 -7.08 16.20 -7.39
N LEU A 336 -6.22 17.16 -7.02
CA LEU A 336 -6.06 18.46 -7.70
C LEU A 336 -5.64 18.26 -9.16
N GLY A 337 -4.71 17.35 -9.43
CA GLY A 337 -4.29 17.00 -10.79
C GLY A 337 -5.45 16.51 -11.65
N LEU A 338 -6.27 15.63 -11.09
CA LEU A 338 -7.46 15.10 -11.77
C LEU A 338 -8.54 16.18 -11.97
N VAL A 339 -8.83 16.96 -10.93
CA VAL A 339 -9.86 18.00 -10.93
C VAL A 339 -9.60 19.07 -11.97
N TYR A 340 -8.34 19.49 -12.18
CA TYR A 340 -8.06 20.47 -13.25
C TYR A 340 -8.36 19.92 -14.63
N ALA A 341 -8.07 18.64 -14.89
CA ALA A 341 -8.44 18.03 -16.17
C ALA A 341 -9.96 17.89 -16.31
N THR A 342 -10.59 17.29 -15.32
CA THR A 342 -12.02 16.93 -15.39
C THR A 342 -12.93 18.15 -15.38
N SER A 343 -12.63 19.20 -14.58
CA SER A 343 -13.39 20.44 -14.55
C SER A 343 -13.34 21.20 -15.87
N ALA A 344 -12.22 21.12 -16.59
CA ALA A 344 -12.11 21.75 -17.91
C ALA A 344 -12.86 20.97 -18.99
N ILE A 345 -12.78 19.63 -18.96
CA ILE A 345 -13.44 18.77 -19.96
C ILE A 345 -14.95 18.75 -19.79
N VAL A 346 -15.46 18.76 -18.56
CA VAL A 346 -16.91 18.68 -18.28
C VAL A 346 -17.69 19.85 -18.89
N VAL A 347 -17.07 21.01 -19.06
CA VAL A 347 -17.69 22.18 -19.72
C VAL A 347 -18.13 21.84 -21.14
N PHE A 348 -17.36 21.02 -21.86
CA PHE A 348 -17.62 20.61 -23.24
C PHE A 348 -18.30 19.24 -23.33
N PHE A 349 -18.08 18.38 -22.35
CA PHE A 349 -18.59 17.01 -22.31
C PHE A 349 -19.19 16.70 -20.94
N ARG A 350 -20.48 17.02 -20.78
CA ARG A 350 -21.23 16.94 -19.50
C ARG A 350 -21.33 15.51 -18.94
N ASP A 351 -21.36 14.50 -19.83
CA ASP A 351 -21.48 13.11 -19.43
C ASP A 351 -20.27 12.61 -18.64
N LEU A 352 -19.14 13.35 -18.67
CA LEU A 352 -17.97 13.08 -17.86
C LEU A 352 -18.31 12.98 -16.36
N THR A 353 -19.29 13.74 -15.87
CA THR A 353 -19.75 13.66 -14.47
C THR A 353 -20.27 12.26 -14.13
N GLN A 354 -21.04 11.66 -15.03
CA GLN A 354 -21.57 10.30 -14.85
C GLN A 354 -20.44 9.27 -14.89
N ILE A 355 -19.51 9.41 -15.85
CA ILE A 355 -18.35 8.54 -15.97
C ILE A 355 -17.52 8.56 -14.68
N ILE A 356 -17.27 9.75 -14.11
CA ILE A 356 -16.55 9.90 -12.84
C ILE A 356 -17.30 9.24 -11.68
N SER A 357 -18.62 9.42 -11.62
CA SER A 357 -19.46 8.81 -10.60
C SER A 357 -19.40 7.28 -10.64
N ILE A 358 -19.45 6.68 -11.83
CA ILE A 358 -19.29 5.23 -12.04
C ILE A 358 -17.86 4.80 -11.64
N PHE A 359 -16.84 5.54 -12.08
CA PHE A 359 -15.46 5.25 -11.72
C PHE A 359 -15.25 5.25 -10.21
N LEU A 360 -15.85 6.19 -9.48
CA LEU A 360 -15.76 6.26 -8.02
C LEU A 360 -16.53 5.11 -7.34
N GLN A 361 -17.70 4.71 -7.86
CA GLN A 361 -18.45 3.57 -7.34
C GLN A 361 -17.68 2.24 -7.49
N VAL A 362 -17.04 2.04 -8.64
CA VAL A 362 -16.20 0.86 -8.89
C VAL A 362 -14.87 0.97 -8.13
N GLY A 363 -14.29 2.17 -8.10
CA GLY A 363 -12.98 2.45 -7.52
C GLY A 363 -12.88 2.16 -6.03
N ILE A 364 -13.97 2.34 -5.25
CA ILE A 364 -13.99 2.02 -3.82
C ILE A 364 -13.75 0.51 -3.58
N TRP A 365 -14.25 -0.34 -4.47
CA TRP A 365 -14.07 -1.80 -4.40
C TRP A 365 -12.71 -2.25 -4.94
N LEU A 366 -12.23 -1.58 -5.98
CA LEU A 366 -10.89 -1.82 -6.55
C LEU A 366 -9.75 -1.23 -5.69
N THR A 367 -10.06 -0.37 -4.75
CA THR A 367 -9.09 0.04 -3.73
C THR A 367 -9.32 -0.83 -2.50
N PRO A 368 -8.29 -1.53 -1.96
CA PRO A 368 -8.44 -2.43 -0.82
C PRO A 368 -8.77 -1.68 0.48
N ILE A 369 -9.99 -1.14 0.57
CA ILE A 369 -10.52 -0.39 1.73
C ILE A 369 -11.19 -1.35 2.71
N MET A 370 -11.97 -2.30 2.19
CA MET A 370 -12.79 -3.22 3.00
C MET A 370 -12.19 -4.62 3.08
N TRP A 371 -11.12 -4.90 2.33
CA TRP A 371 -10.50 -6.20 2.21
C TRP A 371 -8.98 -6.06 2.13
N ASP A 372 -8.24 -7.13 2.44
CA ASP A 372 -6.78 -7.14 2.37
C ASP A 372 -6.32 -7.66 1.01
N VAL A 373 -5.36 -6.94 0.40
CA VAL A 373 -4.76 -7.35 -0.88
C VAL A 373 -4.05 -8.71 -0.77
N ASN A 374 -3.63 -9.10 0.42
CA ASN A 374 -2.99 -10.40 0.67
C ASN A 374 -3.95 -11.59 0.51
N MET A 375 -5.29 -11.36 0.49
CA MET A 375 -6.26 -12.39 0.11
C MET A 375 -6.06 -12.90 -1.32
N LEU A 376 -5.32 -12.13 -2.15
CA LEU A 376 -4.96 -12.49 -3.52
C LEU A 376 -3.55 -13.10 -3.63
N ALA A 377 -3.02 -13.70 -2.55
CA ALA A 377 -1.68 -14.29 -2.52
C ALA A 377 -1.43 -15.29 -3.67
N ASN A 378 -2.46 -16.05 -4.05
CA ASN A 378 -2.42 -16.99 -5.19
C ASN A 378 -2.30 -16.31 -6.56
N TYR A 379 -2.48 -14.98 -6.64
CA TYR A 379 -2.41 -14.20 -7.88
C TYR A 379 -1.46 -13.01 -7.75
N PRO A 380 -0.14 -13.20 -7.70
CA PRO A 380 0.84 -12.12 -7.44
C PRO A 380 0.78 -10.96 -8.45
N TRP A 381 0.38 -11.23 -9.69
CA TRP A 381 0.23 -10.20 -10.71
C TRP A 381 -0.94 -9.24 -10.41
N LEU A 382 -2.06 -9.75 -9.82
CA LEU A 382 -3.17 -8.91 -9.37
C LEU A 382 -2.75 -8.00 -8.23
N ILE A 383 -2.00 -8.51 -7.26
CA ILE A 383 -1.45 -7.71 -6.16
C ILE A 383 -0.62 -6.53 -6.72
N LYS A 384 0.23 -6.78 -7.71
CA LYS A 384 1.01 -5.72 -8.37
C LYS A 384 0.11 -4.70 -9.06
N LEU A 385 -0.96 -5.16 -9.74
CA LEU A 385 -1.92 -4.28 -10.41
C LEU A 385 -2.67 -3.37 -9.41
N PHE A 386 -3.17 -3.91 -8.29
CA PHE A 386 -3.83 -3.12 -7.25
C PHE A 386 -2.88 -2.11 -6.60
N LYS A 387 -1.62 -2.48 -6.39
CA LYS A 387 -0.59 -1.59 -5.86
C LYS A 387 -0.24 -0.43 -6.80
N LEU A 388 -0.51 -0.53 -8.11
CA LEU A 388 -0.36 0.59 -9.06
C LEU A 388 -1.43 1.67 -8.89
N ASN A 389 -2.52 1.41 -8.19
CA ASN A 389 -3.53 2.42 -7.88
C ASN A 389 -2.95 3.46 -6.88
N PRO A 390 -2.86 4.76 -7.24
CA PRO A 390 -2.32 5.75 -6.30
C PRO A 390 -3.12 5.87 -5.00
N MET A 391 -4.43 5.59 -5.02
CA MET A 391 -5.25 5.57 -3.82
C MET A 391 -4.87 4.42 -2.88
N TYR A 392 -4.32 3.30 -3.38
CA TYR A 392 -3.77 2.24 -2.55
C TYR A 392 -2.66 2.76 -1.63
N TYR A 393 -1.71 3.54 -2.18
CA TYR A 393 -0.64 4.15 -1.41
C TYR A 393 -1.19 5.04 -0.28
N ILE A 394 -2.19 5.88 -0.58
CA ILE A 394 -2.81 6.77 0.39
C ILE A 394 -3.53 5.98 1.50
N VAL A 395 -4.37 5.01 1.12
CA VAL A 395 -5.15 4.18 2.06
C VAL A 395 -4.22 3.38 2.98
N THR A 396 -3.18 2.76 2.43
CA THR A 396 -2.17 2.04 3.23
C THR A 396 -1.45 3.01 4.16
N GLY A 397 -1.07 4.19 3.67
CA GLY A 397 -0.41 5.20 4.48
C GLY A 397 -1.25 5.72 5.65
N TYR A 398 -2.57 5.83 5.50
CA TYR A 398 -3.47 6.14 6.62
C TYR A 398 -3.47 5.02 7.68
N ARG A 399 -3.49 3.75 7.24
CA ARG A 399 -3.39 2.59 8.14
C ARG A 399 -2.05 2.57 8.87
N ASP A 400 -0.96 2.76 8.14
CA ASP A 400 0.38 2.84 8.71
C ASP A 400 0.52 3.97 9.73
N SER A 401 -0.18 5.10 9.50
CA SER A 401 -0.15 6.25 10.39
C SER A 401 -0.96 6.04 11.68
N MET A 402 -2.08 5.30 11.61
CA MET A 402 -3.02 5.15 12.71
C MET A 402 -2.84 3.84 13.49
N LEU A 403 -2.46 2.75 12.80
CA LEU A 403 -2.47 1.40 13.34
C LEU A 403 -1.08 0.78 13.36
N GLY A 404 -0.36 0.79 12.22
CA GLY A 404 0.91 0.10 12.06
C GLY A 404 2.14 0.89 12.51
N HIS A 405 2.01 2.21 12.70
CA HIS A 405 3.09 3.14 13.07
C HIS A 405 4.33 3.05 12.16
N VAL A 406 4.13 2.68 10.87
CA VAL A 406 5.19 2.56 9.87
C VAL A 406 5.38 3.90 9.16
N TRP A 407 6.63 4.34 8.99
CA TRP A 407 6.91 5.61 8.34
C TRP A 407 6.91 5.51 6.82
N PHE A 408 6.45 6.58 6.11
CA PHE A 408 6.35 6.62 4.64
C PHE A 408 7.69 6.37 3.93
N TRP A 409 8.81 6.69 4.55
CA TRP A 409 10.14 6.39 3.98
C TRP A 409 10.50 4.90 4.01
N ASN A 410 9.82 4.07 4.79
CA ASN A 410 10.01 2.61 4.72
C ASN A 410 9.43 2.05 3.40
N HIS A 411 8.46 2.77 2.81
CA HIS A 411 7.87 2.46 1.51
C HIS A 411 8.37 3.40 0.41
N TRP A 412 9.67 3.73 0.42
CA TRP A 412 10.26 4.75 -0.44
C TRP A 412 9.92 4.61 -1.93
N GLY A 413 9.97 3.38 -2.48
CA GLY A 413 9.65 3.13 -3.88
C GLY A 413 8.21 3.53 -4.25
N TRP A 414 7.24 3.24 -3.38
CA TRP A 414 5.84 3.61 -3.56
C TRP A 414 5.63 5.12 -3.39
N THR A 415 6.35 5.74 -2.48
CA THR A 415 6.33 7.19 -2.28
C THR A 415 6.78 7.93 -3.54
N VAL A 416 7.89 7.52 -4.14
CA VAL A 416 8.40 8.12 -5.39
C VAL A 416 7.44 7.87 -6.54
N TYR A 417 6.95 6.65 -6.72
CA TYR A 417 5.95 6.31 -7.74
C TYR A 417 4.72 7.22 -7.62
N PHE A 418 4.16 7.34 -6.42
CA PHE A 418 2.99 8.17 -6.15
C PHE A 418 3.22 9.63 -6.55
N TRP A 419 4.35 10.23 -6.17
CA TRP A 419 4.65 11.62 -6.49
C TRP A 419 4.90 11.83 -7.99
N ILE A 420 5.54 10.89 -8.68
CA ILE A 420 5.71 10.96 -10.14
C ILE A 420 4.34 10.98 -10.83
N VAL A 421 3.47 10.03 -10.49
CA VAL A 421 2.11 9.97 -11.05
C VAL A 421 1.33 11.26 -10.76
N THR A 422 1.40 11.75 -9.52
CA THR A 422 0.72 12.98 -9.10
C THR A 422 1.22 14.20 -9.86
N VAL A 423 2.53 14.36 -10.04
CA VAL A 423 3.12 15.49 -10.80
C VAL A 423 2.73 15.42 -12.28
N VAL A 424 2.77 14.23 -12.87
CA VAL A 424 2.35 14.02 -14.27
C VAL A 424 0.88 14.39 -14.46
N LEU A 425 0.01 13.90 -13.59
CA LEU A 425 -1.44 14.21 -13.64
C LEU A 425 -1.70 15.69 -13.43
N PHE A 426 -0.99 16.34 -12.50
CA PHE A 426 -1.13 17.79 -12.28
C PHE A 426 -0.64 18.60 -13.49
N ALA A 427 0.47 18.20 -14.11
CA ALA A 427 1.00 18.85 -15.32
C ALA A 427 0.02 18.71 -16.49
N LEU A 428 -0.50 17.50 -16.71
CA LEU A 428 -1.50 17.23 -17.75
C LEU A 428 -2.81 18.00 -17.49
N GLY A 429 -3.33 17.93 -16.25
CA GLY A 429 -4.55 18.63 -15.86
C GLY A 429 -4.44 20.14 -16.02
N SER A 430 -3.31 20.71 -15.58
CA SER A 430 -3.02 22.14 -15.75
C SER A 430 -2.89 22.54 -17.21
N TRP A 431 -2.29 21.70 -18.04
CA TRP A 431 -2.16 21.94 -19.48
C TRP A 431 -3.53 21.91 -20.17
N ILE A 432 -4.37 20.89 -19.91
CA ILE A 432 -5.73 20.78 -20.43
C ILE A 432 -6.54 22.00 -20.02
N PHE A 433 -6.52 22.35 -18.73
CA PHE A 433 -7.26 23.49 -18.21
C PHE A 433 -6.87 24.80 -18.89
N LYS A 434 -5.57 25.08 -19.02
CA LYS A 434 -5.07 26.29 -19.69
C LYS A 434 -5.45 26.36 -21.17
N ARG A 435 -5.44 25.22 -21.86
CA ARG A 435 -5.78 25.13 -23.28
C ARG A 435 -7.27 25.39 -23.53
N LEU A 436 -8.14 24.89 -22.65
CA LEU A 436 -9.60 24.99 -22.79
C LEU A 436 -10.17 26.28 -22.19
N LYS A 437 -9.48 26.89 -21.23
CA LYS A 437 -9.92 28.09 -20.52
C LYS A 437 -10.43 29.24 -21.38
N PRO A 438 -9.83 29.59 -22.54
CA PRO A 438 -10.34 30.69 -23.39
C PRO A 438 -11.76 30.48 -23.91
N HIS A 439 -12.17 29.22 -24.05
CA HIS A 439 -13.47 28.85 -24.63
C HIS A 439 -14.57 28.63 -23.58
N PHE A 440 -14.26 28.73 -22.27
CA PHE A 440 -15.26 28.47 -21.23
C PHE A 440 -16.43 29.44 -21.25
N ALA A 441 -16.18 30.73 -21.49
CA ALA A 441 -17.22 31.76 -21.50
C ALA A 441 -18.20 31.61 -22.67
N ASP A 442 -17.77 30.98 -23.76
CA ASP A 442 -18.57 30.76 -24.96
C ASP A 442 -19.53 29.56 -24.82
N VAL A 443 -19.18 28.58 -23.97
CA VAL A 443 -19.93 27.33 -23.83
C VAL A 443 -20.79 27.32 -22.57
N LEU A 444 -20.38 27.97 -21.48
CA LEU A 444 -21.14 28.09 -20.23
C LEU A 444 -22.18 29.21 -20.28
#